data_c58cddeeb3cb2f83060005cf72acbd13
#
_entry.id   c58cddeeb3cb2f83060005cf72acbd13
#
_cell.length_a   1.000
_cell.length_b   1.000
_cell.length_c   1.000
_cell.angle_alpha   90.00
_cell.angle_beta   90.00
_cell.angle_gamma   90.00
#
_symmetry.space_group_name_H-M   'P 1'
#
loop_
_entity.id
_entity.type
_entity.pdbx_description
1 polymer ?
#
loop_
_entity_poly.entity_id
_entity_poly.type
_entity_poly.pdbx_seq_one_letter_code
_entity_poly.pdbx_strand_id
1 'polypeptide(L)'
;MKQIVGRKMGMTEVFSEDGTMYPVSVVEVLPNVVTQVKTIEKDGYAAIQVGYEEKREDRANKCEKGIAAKANTTPHQVSKELKGDEMAKYQLGDVIKCDIFAKGELVDVIGTSKGHGYSGVIKRWNATIGPKGHGSGYHRGQGSFANNGRYNHGVMPGKHMSGHYGNESSTILNLSIVDVNAEKNYILIKGGIPGAKKSIVVIRSAVKDVKAKPVKNLLDRTPAPVEAPVEEAPVEEKAE
;
A
#
# COMPACT_ATOMS: atom_id res chain seq x y z
N MET A 1 -5.45 13.14 10.67
CA MET A 1 -5.34 12.19 9.52
C MET A 1 -4.42 11.04 9.93
N LYS A 2 -4.97 9.80 9.99
CA LYS A 2 -4.24 8.57 10.35
C LYS A 2 -3.40 8.10 9.17
N GLN A 3 -2.21 7.58 9.43
CA GLN A 3 -1.34 7.00 8.39
C GLN A 3 -0.54 5.83 8.94
N ILE A 4 -0.26 4.84 8.09
CA ILE A 4 0.57 3.69 8.42
C ILE A 4 1.30 3.18 7.17
N VAL A 5 2.48 2.61 7.39
CA VAL A 5 3.27 1.97 6.32
C VAL A 5 3.01 0.48 6.34
N GLY A 6 2.85 -0.11 5.16
CA GLY A 6 2.69 -1.54 5.00
C GLY A 6 3.32 -2.06 3.72
N ARG A 7 3.31 -3.36 3.54
CA ARG A 7 3.83 -4.09 2.39
C ARG A 7 2.70 -4.79 1.64
N LYS A 8 2.58 -4.55 0.35
CA LYS A 8 1.62 -5.25 -0.51
C LYS A 8 2.01 -6.70 -0.68
N MET A 9 1.23 -7.65 -0.17
CA MET A 9 1.50 -9.07 -0.34
C MET A 9 0.93 -9.60 -1.66
N GLY A 10 -0.28 -9.21 -2.02
CA GLY A 10 -0.92 -9.65 -3.24
C GLY A 10 -2.38 -9.25 -3.29
N MET A 11 -3.13 -9.91 -4.16
CA MET A 11 -4.59 -9.80 -4.23
C MET A 11 -5.20 -11.18 -4.09
N THR A 12 -6.35 -11.21 -3.45
CA THR A 12 -7.21 -12.39 -3.30
C THR A 12 -8.67 -11.97 -3.36
N GLU A 13 -9.56 -12.91 -3.21
CA GLU A 13 -11.00 -12.68 -3.10
C GLU A 13 -11.50 -13.15 -1.75
N VAL A 14 -12.50 -12.45 -1.23
CA VAL A 14 -13.18 -12.78 0.02
C VAL A 14 -14.68 -12.72 -0.22
N PHE A 15 -15.41 -13.65 0.35
CA PHE A 15 -16.87 -13.74 0.21
C PHE A 15 -17.55 -13.23 1.47
N SER A 16 -18.66 -12.51 1.27
CA SER A 16 -19.57 -12.16 2.36
C SER A 16 -20.58 -13.29 2.60
N GLU A 17 -21.25 -13.26 3.74
CA GLU A 17 -22.33 -14.16 4.09
C GLU A 17 -23.45 -14.18 3.02
N ASP A 18 -23.68 -13.05 2.35
CA ASP A 18 -24.67 -12.93 1.25
C ASP A 18 -24.15 -13.47 -0.09
N GLY A 19 -23.00 -14.13 -0.16
CA GLY A 19 -22.39 -14.61 -1.40
C GLY A 19 -21.74 -13.52 -2.27
N THR A 20 -21.68 -12.25 -1.82
CA THR A 20 -21.02 -11.19 -2.58
C THR A 20 -19.49 -11.35 -2.52
N MET A 21 -18.84 -11.41 -3.68
CA MET A 21 -17.39 -11.48 -3.78
C MET A 21 -16.75 -10.08 -3.67
N TYR A 22 -15.77 -9.95 -2.82
CA TYR A 22 -14.92 -8.75 -2.71
C TYR A 22 -13.50 -9.07 -3.20
N PRO A 23 -13.04 -8.48 -4.32
CA PRO A 23 -11.63 -8.52 -4.66
C PRO A 23 -10.87 -7.65 -3.66
N VAL A 24 -9.88 -8.22 -2.97
CA VAL A 24 -9.13 -7.52 -1.94
C VAL A 24 -7.63 -7.57 -2.19
N SER A 25 -6.97 -6.47 -1.84
CA SER A 25 -5.51 -6.42 -1.72
C SER A 25 -5.13 -6.68 -0.28
N VAL A 26 -4.23 -7.63 -0.08
CA VAL A 26 -3.66 -7.95 1.23
C VAL A 26 -2.44 -7.07 1.46
N VAL A 27 -2.47 -6.30 2.53
CA VAL A 27 -1.35 -5.47 2.99
C VAL A 27 -0.90 -5.96 4.34
N GLU A 28 0.34 -6.40 4.42
CA GLU A 28 1.01 -6.71 5.68
C GLU A 28 1.45 -5.40 6.33
N VAL A 29 1.06 -5.21 7.57
CA VAL A 29 1.33 -3.98 8.33
C VAL A 29 2.03 -4.39 9.63
N LEU A 30 3.33 -4.67 9.53
CA LEU A 30 4.15 -4.89 10.70
C LEU A 30 4.14 -3.65 11.60
N PRO A 31 4.38 -3.79 12.91
CA PRO A 31 4.45 -2.65 13.82
C PRO A 31 5.38 -1.56 13.27
N ASN A 32 4.87 -0.33 13.17
CA ASN A 32 5.62 0.84 12.72
C ASN A 32 6.17 1.56 13.94
N VAL A 33 7.47 1.66 14.08
CA VAL A 33 8.13 2.30 15.22
C VAL A 33 8.46 3.75 14.90
N VAL A 34 8.11 4.68 15.78
CA VAL A 34 8.44 6.10 15.61
C VAL A 34 9.92 6.32 15.91
N THR A 35 10.70 6.62 14.88
CA THR A 35 12.16 6.79 14.95
C THR A 35 12.59 8.25 15.12
N GLN A 36 11.74 9.20 14.73
CA GLN A 36 11.99 10.64 14.91
C GLN A 36 10.68 11.41 14.91
N VAL A 37 10.58 12.41 15.77
CA VAL A 37 9.50 13.40 15.77
C VAL A 37 10.06 14.72 15.26
N LYS A 38 9.42 15.27 14.22
CA LYS A 38 9.77 16.55 13.61
C LYS A 38 8.81 17.63 14.10
N THR A 39 9.38 18.76 14.53
CA THR A 39 8.62 19.89 15.07
C THR A 39 8.79 21.12 14.20
N ILE A 40 7.80 22.03 14.25
CA ILE A 40 7.84 23.28 13.48
C ILE A 40 9.06 24.12 13.84
N GLU A 41 9.49 24.10 15.11
CA GLU A 41 10.61 24.91 15.59
C GLU A 41 11.97 24.46 15.04
N LYS A 42 12.17 23.14 14.89
CA LYS A 42 13.46 22.57 14.47
C LYS A 42 13.51 22.27 12.98
N ASP A 43 12.43 21.70 12.43
CA ASP A 43 12.39 21.16 11.08
C ASP A 43 11.53 22.01 10.13
N GLY A 44 10.80 23.01 10.64
CA GLY A 44 9.91 23.87 9.87
C GLY A 44 8.55 23.27 9.55
N TYR A 45 8.30 22.02 9.93
CA TYR A 45 7.01 21.33 9.76
C TYR A 45 6.82 20.22 10.80
N ALA A 46 5.56 19.88 11.07
CA ALA A 46 5.20 18.80 11.99
C ALA A 46 5.05 17.48 11.21
N ALA A 47 5.80 16.45 11.59
CA ALA A 47 5.73 15.11 11.03
C ALA A 47 6.36 14.10 12.01
N ILE A 48 6.04 12.82 11.83
CA ILE A 48 6.77 11.74 12.45
C ILE A 48 7.47 10.90 11.40
N GLN A 49 8.67 10.45 11.68
CA GLN A 49 9.35 9.44 10.88
C GLN A 49 9.13 8.09 11.52
N VAL A 50 8.63 7.14 10.74
CA VAL A 50 8.43 5.76 11.20
C VAL A 50 9.39 4.81 10.49
N GLY A 51 9.87 3.83 11.25
CA GLY A 51 10.60 2.68 10.76
C GLY A 51 9.65 1.51 10.49
N TYR A 52 9.83 0.83 9.38
CA TYR A 52 9.07 -0.34 8.98
C TYR A 52 10.02 -1.47 8.62
N GLU A 53 9.74 -2.68 9.11
CA GLU A 53 10.53 -3.89 8.91
C GLU A 53 11.96 -3.80 9.48
N GLU A 54 12.30 -4.72 10.34
CA GLU A 54 13.60 -4.75 10.99
C GLU A 54 14.73 -5.09 10.01
N LYS A 55 15.86 -4.48 10.21
CA LYS A 55 17.08 -4.69 9.45
C LYS A 55 18.15 -5.27 10.36
N ARG A 56 18.87 -6.28 9.88
CA ARG A 56 20.01 -6.85 10.62
C ARG A 56 21.05 -5.77 10.89
N GLU A 57 21.58 -5.73 12.09
CA GLU A 57 22.58 -4.74 12.51
C GLU A 57 23.85 -4.76 11.65
N ASP A 58 24.27 -5.95 11.19
CA ASP A 58 25.44 -6.10 10.32
C ASP A 58 25.31 -5.37 8.99
N ARG A 59 24.07 -5.19 8.51
CA ARG A 59 23.76 -4.51 7.26
C ARG A 59 23.38 -3.03 7.45
N ALA A 60 23.27 -2.57 8.68
CA ALA A 60 22.90 -1.21 8.99
C ALA A 60 24.10 -0.26 8.98
N ASN A 61 23.93 0.89 8.36
CA ASN A 61 24.90 1.96 8.33
C ASN A 61 25.02 2.64 9.71
N LYS A 62 26.14 3.32 9.99
CA LYS A 62 26.32 4.09 11.24
C LYS A 62 25.22 5.10 11.49
N CYS A 63 24.70 5.76 10.44
CA CYS A 63 23.60 6.71 10.55
C CYS A 63 22.30 6.03 10.97
N GLU A 64 21.95 4.89 10.37
CA GLU A 64 20.75 4.10 10.72
C GLU A 64 20.84 3.59 12.16
N LYS A 65 22.01 3.09 12.58
CA LYS A 65 22.25 2.69 13.97
C LYS A 65 22.11 3.85 14.95
N GLY A 66 22.60 5.06 14.56
CA GLY A 66 22.47 6.25 15.38
C GLY A 66 21.01 6.72 15.55
N ILE A 67 20.18 6.59 14.51
CA ILE A 67 18.74 6.87 14.58
C ILE A 67 18.04 5.84 15.47
N ALA A 68 18.32 4.57 15.27
CA ALA A 68 17.75 3.48 16.04
C ALA A 68 18.10 3.57 17.54
N ALA A 69 19.35 3.90 17.85
CA ALA A 69 19.80 4.09 19.24
C ALA A 69 19.08 5.24 19.94
N LYS A 70 18.78 6.35 19.24
CA LYS A 70 17.99 7.46 19.79
C LYS A 70 16.56 7.06 20.13
N ALA A 71 15.98 6.16 19.34
CA ALA A 71 14.62 5.67 19.53
C ALA A 71 14.55 4.39 20.41
N ASN A 72 15.67 3.90 20.92
CA ASN A 72 15.80 2.64 21.65
C ASN A 72 15.20 1.44 20.91
N THR A 73 15.46 1.36 19.60
CA THR A 73 14.88 0.35 18.70
C THR A 73 15.96 -0.29 17.83
N THR A 74 15.59 -1.36 17.13
CA THR A 74 16.45 -1.97 16.10
C THR A 74 16.47 -1.10 14.82
N PRO A 75 17.53 -1.17 14.00
CA PRO A 75 17.54 -0.51 12.70
C PRO A 75 16.40 -1.03 11.80
N HIS A 76 15.81 -0.15 11.00
CA HIS A 76 14.70 -0.48 10.10
C HIS A 76 15.12 -0.47 8.63
N GLN A 77 14.46 -1.29 7.83
CA GLN A 77 14.75 -1.39 6.40
C GLN A 77 14.19 -0.20 5.61
N VAL A 78 13.03 0.28 6.00
CA VAL A 78 12.33 1.38 5.34
C VAL A 78 12.01 2.45 6.36
N SER A 79 12.35 3.70 6.06
CA SER A 79 11.93 4.87 6.81
C SER A 79 11.00 5.72 5.95
N LYS A 80 9.86 6.15 6.52
CA LYS A 80 8.91 7.04 5.86
C LYS A 80 8.43 8.12 6.82
N GLU A 81 8.20 9.29 6.29
CA GLU A 81 7.57 10.39 7.03
C GLU A 81 6.07 10.34 6.86
N LEU A 82 5.38 10.41 7.98
CA LEU A 82 3.92 10.47 8.06
C LEU A 82 3.53 11.84 8.60
N LYS A 83 2.60 12.51 7.91
CA LYS A 83 2.14 13.87 8.24
C LYS A 83 0.68 13.83 8.66
N GLY A 84 0.30 14.64 9.63
CA GLY A 84 -1.10 14.78 10.05
C GLY A 84 -1.20 15.07 11.54
N ASP A 85 -2.28 15.74 11.93
CA ASP A 85 -2.49 16.17 13.33
C ASP A 85 -2.60 14.99 14.30
N GLU A 86 -3.14 13.87 13.85
CA GLU A 86 -3.23 12.64 14.64
C GLU A 86 -1.86 11.97 14.81
N MET A 87 -1.00 12.10 13.82
CA MET A 87 0.37 11.58 13.88
C MET A 87 1.26 12.38 14.83
N ALA A 88 1.00 13.68 15.00
CA ALA A 88 1.73 14.55 15.91
C ALA A 88 1.57 14.18 17.40
N LYS A 89 0.63 13.28 17.74
CA LYS A 89 0.41 12.80 19.11
C LYS A 89 1.40 11.73 19.56
N TYR A 90 2.06 11.06 18.61
CA TYR A 90 3.01 9.99 18.92
C TYR A 90 4.36 10.53 19.37
N GLN A 91 4.97 9.82 20.29
CA GLN A 91 6.28 10.12 20.84
C GLN A 91 7.37 9.21 20.23
N LEU A 92 8.62 9.56 20.49
CA LEU A 92 9.76 8.78 20.06
C LEU A 92 9.72 7.38 20.71
N GLY A 93 9.84 6.34 19.92
CA GLY A 93 9.78 4.94 20.38
C GLY A 93 8.39 4.32 20.40
N ASP A 94 7.32 5.10 20.17
CA ASP A 94 5.96 4.56 20.10
C ASP A 94 5.80 3.58 18.93
N VAL A 95 4.91 2.61 19.12
CA VAL A 95 4.62 1.57 18.13
C VAL A 95 3.20 1.76 17.59
N ILE A 96 3.09 1.97 16.31
CA ILE A 96 1.82 2.13 15.61
C ILE A 96 1.46 0.79 14.97
N LYS A 97 0.31 0.22 15.32
CA LYS A 97 -0.23 -1.03 14.76
C LYS A 97 -1.39 -0.77 13.83
N CYS A 98 -1.84 -1.79 13.11
CA CYS A 98 -2.95 -1.70 12.16
C CYS A 98 -4.31 -1.39 12.81
N ASP A 99 -4.47 -1.53 14.11
CA ASP A 99 -5.67 -1.25 14.91
C ASP A 99 -6.13 0.22 14.90
N ILE A 100 -5.28 1.14 14.43
CA ILE A 100 -5.68 2.54 14.20
C ILE A 100 -6.79 2.68 13.15
N PHE A 101 -6.95 1.69 12.27
CA PHE A 101 -7.98 1.66 11.24
C PHE A 101 -9.11 0.71 11.58
N ALA A 102 -10.34 1.11 11.27
CA ALA A 102 -11.53 0.30 11.50
C ALA A 102 -12.04 -0.35 10.20
N LYS A 103 -12.76 -1.47 10.34
CA LYS A 103 -13.50 -2.11 9.24
C LYS A 103 -14.54 -1.13 8.66
N GLY A 104 -14.59 -1.03 7.33
CA GLY A 104 -15.49 -0.12 6.62
C GLY A 104 -14.96 1.31 6.45
N GLU A 105 -13.85 1.68 7.11
CA GLU A 105 -13.22 3.00 6.96
C GLU A 105 -12.71 3.19 5.52
N LEU A 106 -12.83 4.43 5.01
CA LEU A 106 -12.29 4.80 3.70
C LEU A 106 -10.84 5.26 3.84
N VAL A 107 -10.01 4.73 2.97
CA VAL A 107 -8.58 5.03 2.95
C VAL A 107 -8.08 5.37 1.56
N ASP A 108 -7.02 6.16 1.51
CA ASP A 108 -6.24 6.42 0.32
C ASP A 108 -4.93 5.63 0.43
N VAL A 109 -4.54 4.98 -0.66
CA VAL A 109 -3.31 4.18 -0.69
C VAL A 109 -2.32 4.80 -1.66
N ILE A 110 -1.15 5.15 -1.14
CA ILE A 110 -0.03 5.72 -1.88
C ILE A 110 1.01 4.63 -2.07
N GLY A 111 1.47 4.45 -3.29
CA GLY A 111 2.54 3.49 -3.59
C GLY A 111 3.26 3.84 -4.88
N THR A 112 4.33 3.12 -5.17
CA THR A 112 5.08 3.28 -6.42
C THR A 112 4.51 2.30 -7.44
N SER A 113 4.07 2.81 -8.58
CA SER A 113 3.54 2.01 -9.69
C SER A 113 4.60 1.07 -10.27
N LYS A 114 4.16 0.00 -10.94
CA LYS A 114 5.08 -0.90 -11.64
C LYS A 114 5.82 -0.16 -12.75
N GLY A 115 7.15 -0.29 -12.80
CA GLY A 115 7.97 0.27 -13.87
C GLY A 115 7.82 -0.51 -15.17
N HIS A 116 7.78 0.21 -16.29
CA HIS A 116 7.72 -0.34 -17.64
C HIS A 116 8.88 0.14 -18.54
N GLY A 117 9.83 0.87 -17.94
CA GLY A 117 10.97 1.43 -18.66
C GLY A 117 10.57 2.48 -19.67
N TYR A 118 11.39 2.68 -20.70
CA TYR A 118 11.06 3.56 -21.81
C TYR A 118 9.99 2.92 -22.68
N SER A 119 8.86 3.57 -22.81
CA SER A 119 7.68 3.02 -23.47
C SER A 119 7.22 3.96 -24.60
N GLY A 120 6.78 3.36 -25.69
CA GLY A 120 6.18 4.09 -26.81
C GLY A 120 4.80 4.67 -26.45
N VAL A 121 4.33 5.59 -27.30
CA VAL A 121 3.07 6.33 -27.09
C VAL A 121 1.86 5.41 -26.94
N ILE A 122 1.84 4.31 -27.66
CA ILE A 122 0.72 3.35 -27.63
C ILE A 122 0.59 2.72 -26.23
N LYS A 123 1.70 2.25 -25.65
CA LYS A 123 1.67 1.65 -24.30
C LYS A 123 1.51 2.69 -23.21
N ARG A 124 2.18 3.85 -23.35
CA ARG A 124 2.21 4.88 -22.29
C ARG A 124 0.91 5.65 -22.20
N TRP A 125 0.31 5.98 -23.37
CA TRP A 125 -0.85 6.87 -23.46
C TRP A 125 -2.08 6.21 -24.08
N ASN A 126 -2.00 4.91 -24.33
CA ASN A 126 -3.08 4.13 -24.95
C ASN A 126 -3.52 4.69 -26.32
N ALA A 127 -2.54 5.22 -27.10
CA ALA A 127 -2.81 5.79 -28.41
C ALA A 127 -3.15 4.69 -29.43
N THR A 128 -3.96 5.05 -30.42
CA THR A 128 -4.34 4.14 -31.54
C THR A 128 -3.13 3.84 -32.42
N ILE A 129 -3.00 2.60 -32.85
CA ILE A 129 -2.01 2.19 -33.85
C ILE A 129 -2.49 2.56 -35.24
N GLY A 130 -1.53 2.83 -36.15
CA GLY A 130 -1.81 3.02 -37.59
C GLY A 130 -2.25 1.74 -38.29
N PRO A 131 -2.70 1.85 -39.57
CA PRO A 131 -3.10 0.70 -40.35
C PRO A 131 -1.99 -0.34 -40.47
N LYS A 132 -2.34 -1.63 -40.36
CA LYS A 132 -1.39 -2.75 -40.48
C LYS A 132 -1.26 -3.26 -41.91
N GLY A 133 -2.11 -2.80 -42.83
CA GLY A 133 -2.16 -3.15 -44.24
C GLY A 133 -2.36 -1.92 -45.11
N HIS A 134 -2.87 -2.12 -46.32
CA HIS A 134 -3.13 -1.07 -47.33
C HIS A 134 -1.90 -0.22 -47.69
N GLY A 135 -0.70 -0.82 -47.70
CA GLY A 135 0.55 -0.15 -48.06
C GLY A 135 1.10 0.84 -47.02
N SER A 136 0.50 0.92 -45.85
CA SER A 136 0.97 1.83 -44.81
C SER A 136 2.29 1.36 -44.19
N GLY A 137 3.32 2.22 -44.23
CA GLY A 137 4.56 2.05 -43.46
C GLY A 137 4.48 2.60 -42.01
N TYR A 138 3.38 3.27 -41.66
CA TYR A 138 3.16 3.86 -40.37
C TYR A 138 2.33 2.94 -39.48
N HIS A 139 2.94 2.29 -38.48
CA HIS A 139 2.24 1.34 -37.60
C HIS A 139 2.18 1.80 -36.16
N ARG A 140 3.31 2.16 -35.54
CA ARG A 140 3.43 2.46 -34.10
C ARG A 140 4.06 3.82 -33.81
N GLY A 141 3.97 4.76 -34.76
CA GLY A 141 4.53 6.09 -34.61
C GLY A 141 3.70 6.99 -33.66
N GLN A 142 4.23 8.19 -33.41
CA GLN A 142 3.61 9.15 -32.49
C GLN A 142 2.52 10.03 -33.14
N GLY A 143 2.36 9.97 -34.44
CA GLY A 143 1.46 10.83 -35.19
C GLY A 143 2.06 12.20 -35.50
N SER A 144 1.22 13.12 -35.95
CA SER A 144 1.64 14.47 -36.29
C SER A 144 2.09 15.29 -35.10
N PHE A 145 3.13 16.08 -35.26
CA PHE A 145 3.60 17.09 -34.31
C PHE A 145 3.16 18.51 -34.66
N ALA A 146 2.49 18.67 -35.82
CA ALA A 146 1.99 19.97 -36.26
C ALA A 146 0.88 20.48 -35.35
N ASN A 147 0.80 21.80 -35.17
CA ASN A 147 -0.29 22.48 -34.53
C ASN A 147 -1.41 22.76 -35.54
N ASN A 148 -2.65 22.75 -35.09
CA ASN A 148 -3.77 23.22 -35.88
C ASN A 148 -3.69 24.74 -36.02
N GLY A 149 -3.52 25.23 -37.24
CA GLY A 149 -3.54 26.65 -37.56
C GLY A 149 -2.30 27.16 -38.31
N ARG A 150 -2.28 28.48 -38.53
CA ARG A 150 -1.27 29.20 -39.34
C ARG A 150 0.12 29.25 -38.71
N TYR A 151 0.27 28.88 -37.43
CA TYR A 151 1.52 29.08 -36.70
C TYR A 151 2.12 27.72 -36.32
N ASN A 152 3.16 27.31 -37.01
CA ASN A 152 3.97 26.15 -36.67
C ASN A 152 5.08 26.52 -35.67
N HIS A 153 4.72 26.75 -34.42
CA HIS A 153 5.67 27.10 -33.35
C HIS A 153 6.18 25.87 -32.60
N GLY A 154 6.42 24.77 -33.27
CA GLY A 154 6.93 23.54 -32.64
C GLY A 154 5.83 22.69 -32.01
N VAL A 155 6.21 21.85 -31.07
CA VAL A 155 5.32 20.90 -30.39
C VAL A 155 4.63 21.56 -29.21
N MET A 156 3.30 21.43 -29.13
CA MET A 156 2.54 22.00 -27.99
C MET A 156 2.92 21.35 -26.66
N PRO A 157 2.92 22.14 -25.57
CA PRO A 157 3.03 21.59 -24.21
C PRO A 157 1.96 20.52 -23.96
N GLY A 158 2.33 19.46 -23.26
CA GLY A 158 1.41 18.35 -22.94
C GLY A 158 1.22 17.33 -24.09
N LYS A 159 1.90 17.47 -25.22
CA LYS A 159 1.84 16.47 -26.29
C LYS A 159 2.32 15.11 -25.78
N HIS A 160 1.48 14.09 -25.96
CA HIS A 160 1.80 12.72 -25.55
C HIS A 160 2.93 12.14 -26.42
N MET A 161 4.06 11.84 -25.78
CA MET A 161 5.25 11.28 -26.43
C MET A 161 5.71 10.02 -25.70
N SER A 162 6.58 9.27 -26.35
CA SER A 162 7.33 8.18 -25.74
C SER A 162 8.19 8.70 -24.58
N GLY A 163 8.48 7.86 -23.62
CA GLY A 163 9.30 8.21 -22.46
C GLY A 163 9.21 7.16 -21.37
N HIS A 164 9.81 7.47 -20.24
CA HIS A 164 9.75 6.60 -19.07
C HIS A 164 8.31 6.43 -18.59
N TYR A 165 7.90 5.19 -18.33
CA TYR A 165 6.55 4.86 -17.89
C TYR A 165 6.57 4.00 -16.62
N GLY A 166 5.74 4.38 -15.67
CA GLY A 166 5.70 3.73 -14.37
C GLY A 166 6.87 4.08 -13.47
N ASN A 167 7.00 3.38 -12.33
CA ASN A 167 7.91 3.69 -11.23
C ASN A 167 7.70 5.12 -10.67
N GLU A 168 6.46 5.58 -10.71
CA GLU A 168 6.02 6.87 -10.23
C GLU A 168 5.15 6.70 -8.99
N SER A 169 5.14 7.69 -8.10
CA SER A 169 4.21 7.73 -6.98
C SER A 169 2.79 7.83 -7.50
N SER A 170 1.95 6.89 -7.13
CA SER A 170 0.54 6.83 -7.51
C SER A 170 -0.32 6.68 -6.26
N THR A 171 -1.41 7.44 -6.21
CA THR A 171 -2.38 7.39 -5.11
C THR A 171 -3.72 6.91 -5.63
N ILE A 172 -4.26 5.87 -5.02
CA ILE A 172 -5.64 5.44 -5.26
C ILE A 172 -6.49 5.90 -4.09
N LEU A 173 -7.53 6.66 -4.40
CA LEU A 173 -8.38 7.33 -3.42
C LEU A 173 -9.61 6.48 -3.07
N ASN A 174 -10.14 6.69 -1.86
CA ASN A 174 -11.44 6.21 -1.40
C ASN A 174 -11.63 4.68 -1.52
N LEU A 175 -10.64 3.90 -1.12
CA LEU A 175 -10.75 2.46 -0.98
C LEU A 175 -11.34 2.12 0.39
N SER A 176 -12.23 1.14 0.46
CA SER A 176 -12.79 0.67 1.74
C SER A 176 -11.95 -0.45 2.34
N ILE A 177 -11.76 -0.40 3.64
CA ILE A 177 -11.17 -1.49 4.41
C ILE A 177 -12.23 -2.57 4.60
N VAL A 178 -11.91 -3.79 4.22
CA VAL A 178 -12.78 -4.97 4.34
C VAL A 178 -12.62 -5.61 5.70
N ASP A 179 -11.37 -5.78 6.14
CA ASP A 179 -11.04 -6.39 7.41
C ASP A 179 -9.68 -5.91 7.92
N VAL A 180 -9.50 -5.93 9.24
CA VAL A 180 -8.26 -5.58 9.95
C VAL A 180 -7.99 -6.64 10.99
N ASN A 181 -6.81 -7.25 10.94
CA ASN A 181 -6.38 -8.22 11.94
C ASN A 181 -5.06 -7.78 12.57
N ALA A 182 -5.14 -7.39 13.85
CA ALA A 182 -4.00 -6.89 14.60
C ALA A 182 -3.06 -8.02 15.07
N GLU A 183 -3.56 -9.25 15.24
CA GLU A 183 -2.75 -10.39 15.65
C GLU A 183 -1.86 -10.89 14.51
N LYS A 184 -2.43 -10.96 13.31
CA LYS A 184 -1.72 -11.39 12.10
C LYS A 184 -1.10 -10.23 11.32
N ASN A 185 -1.21 -8.99 11.80
CA ASN A 185 -0.63 -7.79 11.22
C ASN A 185 -0.99 -7.58 9.74
N TYR A 186 -2.27 -7.72 9.36
CA TYR A 186 -2.70 -7.44 7.99
C TYR A 186 -3.94 -6.55 7.93
N ILE A 187 -4.07 -5.86 6.82
CA ILE A 187 -5.26 -5.08 6.43
C ILE A 187 -5.71 -5.57 5.06
N LEU A 188 -7.01 -5.88 4.92
CA LEU A 188 -7.65 -6.20 3.66
C LEU A 188 -8.32 -4.94 3.09
N ILE A 189 -7.86 -4.50 1.93
CA ILE A 189 -8.37 -3.30 1.25
C ILE A 189 -9.11 -3.73 -0.01
N LYS A 190 -10.35 -3.28 -0.18
CA LYS A 190 -11.17 -3.58 -1.35
C LYS A 190 -10.58 -2.96 -2.61
N GLY A 191 -10.29 -3.80 -3.61
CA GLY A 191 -9.80 -3.37 -4.91
C GLY A 191 -8.28 -3.43 -5.06
N GLY A 192 -7.79 -2.88 -6.16
CA GLY A 192 -6.36 -2.87 -6.50
C GLY A 192 -5.63 -1.71 -5.82
N ILE A 193 -4.41 -1.95 -5.39
CA ILE A 193 -3.51 -0.93 -4.85
C ILE A 193 -2.25 -0.80 -5.72
N PRO A 194 -1.58 0.36 -5.75
CA PRO A 194 -0.43 0.58 -6.63
C PRO A 194 0.76 -0.31 -6.23
N GLY A 195 1.60 -0.60 -7.21
CA GLY A 195 2.86 -1.30 -7.01
C GLY A 195 2.87 -2.80 -7.29
N ALA A 196 4.05 -3.38 -7.24
CA ALA A 196 4.29 -4.81 -7.39
C ALA A 196 3.99 -5.55 -6.07
N LYS A 197 4.00 -6.89 -6.10
CA LYS A 197 4.06 -7.69 -4.87
C LYS A 197 5.32 -7.33 -4.08
N LYS A 198 5.23 -7.29 -2.76
CA LYS A 198 6.29 -6.90 -1.83
C LYS A 198 6.71 -5.42 -1.89
N SER A 199 6.02 -4.55 -2.65
CA SER A 199 6.27 -3.11 -2.63
C SER A 199 5.70 -2.46 -1.36
N ILE A 200 6.37 -1.40 -0.93
CA ILE A 200 5.93 -0.59 0.21
C ILE A 200 4.79 0.33 -0.24
N VAL A 201 3.78 0.42 0.60
CA VAL A 201 2.63 1.31 0.43
C VAL A 201 2.39 2.09 1.72
N VAL A 202 1.83 3.28 1.59
CA VAL A 202 1.37 4.09 2.72
C VAL A 202 -0.14 4.15 2.64
N ILE A 203 -0.80 3.72 3.71
CA ILE A 203 -2.25 3.79 3.88
C ILE A 203 -2.52 5.04 4.71
N ARG A 204 -3.43 5.88 4.26
CA ARG A 204 -3.89 7.05 5.02
C ARG A 204 -5.40 7.13 5.02
N SER A 205 -5.99 7.77 6.03
CA SER A 205 -7.43 8.06 6.02
C SER A 205 -7.80 8.90 4.80
N ALA A 206 -8.96 8.64 4.20
CA ALA A 206 -9.40 9.34 3.00
C ALA A 206 -9.46 10.86 3.24
N VAL A 207 -8.99 11.62 2.25
CA VAL A 207 -9.03 13.09 2.27
C VAL A 207 -10.41 13.62 1.86
N LYS A 208 -11.11 12.88 1.00
CA LYS A 208 -12.43 13.27 0.50
C LYS A 208 -13.52 12.66 1.37
N ASP A 209 -14.44 13.49 1.81
CA ASP A 209 -15.65 13.05 2.51
C ASP A 209 -16.63 12.39 1.51
N VAL A 210 -16.50 11.10 1.39
CA VAL A 210 -17.42 10.25 0.61
C VAL A 210 -18.13 9.31 1.57
N LYS A 211 -19.43 9.11 1.41
CA LYS A 211 -20.16 8.14 2.22
C LYS A 211 -19.57 6.74 1.99
N ALA A 212 -19.03 6.15 3.03
CA ALA A 212 -18.55 4.79 3.01
C ALA A 212 -19.70 3.84 2.67
N LYS A 213 -19.48 2.93 1.71
CA LYS A 213 -20.40 1.83 1.49
C LYS A 213 -20.18 0.80 2.60
N PRO A 214 -21.23 0.37 3.32
CA PRO A 214 -21.07 -0.60 4.39
C PRO A 214 -20.45 -1.88 3.83
N VAL A 215 -19.42 -2.36 4.49
CA VAL A 215 -18.82 -3.66 4.20
C VAL A 215 -19.62 -4.71 4.95
N LYS A 216 -20.17 -5.68 4.23
CA LYS A 216 -20.93 -6.79 4.79
C LYS A 216 -20.02 -7.73 5.58
N ASN A 217 -20.60 -8.53 6.45
CA ASN A 217 -19.87 -9.53 7.20
C ASN A 217 -19.25 -10.56 6.27
N LEU A 218 -18.03 -10.98 6.59
CA LEU A 218 -17.30 -11.96 5.80
C LEU A 218 -17.67 -13.38 6.25
N LEU A 219 -17.71 -14.29 5.30
CA LEU A 219 -17.80 -15.72 5.56
C LEU A 219 -16.50 -16.19 6.22
N ASP A 220 -16.59 -16.63 7.46
CA ASP A 220 -15.47 -17.30 8.12
C ASP A 220 -15.45 -18.78 7.69
N ARG A 221 -14.40 -19.15 6.95
CA ARG A 221 -14.13 -20.51 6.51
C ARG A 221 -13.04 -21.18 7.34
N THR A 222 -12.72 -20.64 8.48
CA THR A 222 -11.77 -21.27 9.39
C THR A 222 -12.37 -22.60 9.82
N PRO A 223 -11.73 -23.76 9.56
CA PRO A 223 -12.24 -25.03 10.05
C PRO A 223 -12.33 -24.93 11.58
N ALA A 224 -13.47 -25.36 12.12
CA ALA A 224 -13.65 -25.42 13.57
C ALA A 224 -12.45 -26.16 14.18
N PRO A 225 -11.92 -25.71 15.32
CA PRO A 225 -10.84 -26.40 15.98
C PRO A 225 -11.29 -27.86 16.20
N VAL A 226 -10.53 -28.80 15.67
CA VAL A 226 -10.76 -30.23 15.91
C VAL A 226 -10.55 -30.40 17.40
N GLU A 227 -11.62 -30.66 18.14
CA GLU A 227 -11.52 -31.02 19.54
C GLU A 227 -10.58 -32.23 19.62
N ALA A 228 -9.47 -32.06 20.32
CA ALA A 228 -8.56 -33.16 20.58
C ALA A 228 -9.36 -34.27 21.28
N PRO A 229 -9.24 -35.55 20.86
CA PRO A 229 -9.93 -36.63 21.51
C PRO A 229 -9.53 -36.60 23.00
N VAL A 230 -10.57 -36.54 23.84
CA VAL A 230 -10.40 -36.66 25.29
C VAL A 230 -9.78 -38.02 25.53
N GLU A 231 -8.53 -38.08 25.97
CA GLU A 231 -7.90 -39.28 26.47
C GLU A 231 -8.71 -39.74 27.69
N GLU A 232 -9.51 -40.81 27.50
CA GLU A 232 -10.15 -41.51 28.61
C GLU A 232 -9.06 -42.03 29.55
N ALA A 233 -9.05 -41.52 30.75
CA ALA A 233 -8.18 -42.00 31.80
C ALA A 233 -8.42 -43.49 32.04
N PRO A 234 -7.35 -44.31 32.25
CA PRO A 234 -7.54 -45.74 32.49
C PRO A 234 -8.27 -45.95 33.82
N VAL A 235 -9.36 -46.70 33.73
CA VAL A 235 -10.12 -47.15 34.91
C VAL A 235 -9.21 -48.09 35.68
N GLU A 236 -8.79 -47.70 36.89
CA GLU A 236 -8.15 -48.61 37.84
C GLU A 236 -9.14 -49.68 38.29
N GLU A 237 -8.93 -50.87 37.76
CA GLU A 237 -9.54 -52.10 38.26
C GLU A 237 -8.98 -52.39 39.68
N LYS A 238 -9.81 -52.20 40.69
CA LYS A 238 -9.53 -52.71 42.05
C LYS A 238 -9.78 -54.21 42.03
N ALA A 239 -8.72 -54.98 42.08
CA ALA A 239 -8.77 -56.40 42.41
C ALA A 239 -8.97 -56.59 43.92
N GLU A 240 -9.93 -57.41 44.30
CA GLU A 240 -10.06 -58.02 45.61
C GLU A 240 -8.91 -58.99 45.95
#